data_58da9edbb23e01cb62bb766dac15c249
#
_entry.id   58da9edbb23e01cb62bb766dac15c249
#
_cell.length_a   1.000
_cell.length_b   1.000
_cell.length_c   1.000
_cell.angle_alpha   90.00
_cell.angle_beta   90.00
_cell.angle_gamma   90.00
#
_symmetry.space_group_name_H-M   'P 1'
#
loop_
_entity.id
_entity.type
_entity.pdbx_description
1 polymer ?
#
loop_
_entity_poly.entity_id
_entity_poly.type
_entity_poly.pdbx_seq_one_letter_code
_entity_poly.pdbx_strand_id
1 'polypeptide(L)'
;PDASSGIQPGSADSASGKSTDETYVPSADDEYYEKITDAIRDDLPYGVEWQECDLSRKQEDASFYALYPKLTGEIRNRDYLNEIIEKQALLYKNYCQMYVEQAGFDSCHIQCFGYVTNMDSEHLSVVFDQKFYLNNQSMPGLSAINIDVETGTILKKEQQFNYSTRLAERFRKQCQKQNGLELSENEWPTEMLRKLLSSDGGIFFYTPVGLEIGFNYNG
;
A
#
# COMPACT_ATOMS: atom_id res chain seq x y z
N PRO A 1 -28.96 -9.00 17.80
CA PRO A 1 -28.67 -8.64 16.45
C PRO A 1 -27.62 -7.53 16.47
N ASP A 2 -26.38 -7.94 16.54
CA ASP A 2 -25.22 -7.02 16.56
C ASP A 2 -24.65 -6.97 15.16
N ALA A 3 -24.85 -5.81 14.54
CA ALA A 3 -24.18 -5.48 13.30
C ALA A 3 -22.71 -5.16 13.63
N SER A 4 -21.80 -6.05 13.28
CA SER A 4 -20.38 -5.76 13.24
C SER A 4 -20.14 -4.75 12.12
N SER A 5 -20.04 -3.48 12.47
CA SER A 5 -19.61 -2.43 11.54
C SER A 5 -18.12 -2.56 11.34
N GLY A 6 -17.70 -3.00 10.16
CA GLY A 6 -16.30 -3.01 9.74
C GLY A 6 -15.73 -1.59 9.80
N ILE A 7 -14.67 -1.40 10.59
CA ILE A 7 -13.91 -0.16 10.63
C ILE A 7 -12.93 -0.21 9.46
N GLN A 8 -13.23 0.54 8.41
CA GLN A 8 -12.24 0.84 7.37
C GLN A 8 -11.28 1.93 7.83
N PRO A 9 -10.03 1.93 7.37
CA PRO A 9 -9.12 3.05 7.61
C PRO A 9 -9.72 4.29 6.94
N GLY A 10 -10.30 5.16 7.75
CA GLY A 10 -10.74 6.46 7.28
C GLY A 10 -9.54 7.23 6.73
N SER A 11 -9.71 7.84 5.55
CA SER A 11 -8.74 8.77 4.99
C SER A 11 -8.33 9.78 6.06
N ALA A 12 -7.03 9.85 6.36
CA ALA A 12 -6.49 10.81 7.32
C ALA A 12 -6.71 12.22 6.77
N ASP A 13 -7.63 12.95 7.39
CA ASP A 13 -7.86 14.37 7.17
C ASP A 13 -6.57 15.16 7.42
N SER A 14 -5.99 15.69 6.36
CA SER A 14 -5.07 16.81 6.47
C SER A 14 -5.88 18.07 6.73
N ALA A 15 -6.05 18.42 7.99
CA ALA A 15 -6.68 19.66 8.42
C ALA A 15 -5.82 20.86 7.99
N SER A 16 -6.16 21.44 6.84
CA SER A 16 -5.83 22.82 6.49
C SER A 16 -7.12 23.61 6.49
N GLY A 17 -7.33 24.40 7.52
CA GLY A 17 -8.50 25.26 7.65
C GLY A 17 -8.57 26.31 6.56
N LYS A 18 -9.66 26.25 5.77
CA LYS A 18 -10.36 27.39 5.19
C LYS A 18 -11.81 27.01 4.98
N SER A 19 -12.69 27.63 5.77
CA SER A 19 -14.12 27.65 5.59
C SER A 19 -14.47 28.34 4.27
N THR A 20 -14.93 27.58 3.30
CA THR A 20 -15.88 28.01 2.29
C THR A 20 -16.78 26.81 2.02
N ASP A 21 -18.07 27.04 2.16
CA ASP A 21 -19.17 26.09 1.99
C ASP A 21 -19.36 25.80 0.47
N GLU A 22 -18.32 25.26 -0.17
CA GLU A 22 -18.41 24.70 -1.51
C GLU A 22 -18.66 23.21 -1.36
N THR A 23 -19.83 22.79 -1.80
CA THR A 23 -20.21 21.38 -1.85
C THR A 23 -19.13 20.63 -2.67
N TYR A 24 -18.29 19.86 -2.00
CA TYR A 24 -17.27 19.03 -2.66
C TYR A 24 -17.99 18.08 -3.62
N VAL A 25 -17.62 18.14 -4.89
CA VAL A 25 -18.05 17.19 -5.91
C VAL A 25 -16.88 16.25 -6.16
N PRO A 26 -16.97 14.96 -5.84
CA PRO A 26 -15.90 13.99 -6.09
C PRO A 26 -15.48 14.01 -7.56
N SER A 27 -14.18 14.02 -7.80
CA SER A 27 -13.63 13.86 -9.14
C SER A 27 -13.67 12.39 -9.58
N ALA A 28 -13.49 12.11 -10.87
CA ALA A 28 -13.34 10.74 -11.36
C ALA A 28 -12.13 10.02 -10.73
N ASP A 29 -11.12 10.79 -10.34
CA ASP A 29 -9.93 10.26 -9.66
C ASP A 29 -10.25 9.87 -8.21
N ASP A 30 -11.06 10.64 -7.50
CA ASP A 30 -11.50 10.30 -6.14
C ASP A 30 -12.34 9.03 -6.13
N GLU A 31 -13.29 8.87 -7.08
CA GLU A 31 -14.04 7.62 -7.26
C GLU A 31 -13.15 6.43 -7.61
N TYR A 32 -12.08 6.66 -8.38
CA TYR A 32 -11.11 5.63 -8.70
C TYR A 32 -10.34 5.19 -7.46
N TYR A 33 -9.82 6.14 -6.67
CA TYR A 33 -9.10 5.84 -5.43
C TYR A 33 -10.00 5.13 -4.41
N GLU A 34 -11.23 5.54 -4.26
CA GLU A 34 -12.20 4.86 -3.40
C GLU A 34 -12.38 3.39 -3.80
N LYS A 35 -12.55 3.11 -5.09
CA LYS A 35 -12.71 1.74 -5.61
C LYS A 35 -11.47 0.86 -5.43
N ILE A 36 -10.27 1.42 -5.52
CA ILE A 36 -9.04 0.64 -5.38
C ILE A 36 -8.62 0.45 -3.92
N THR A 37 -9.18 1.21 -2.98
CA THR A 37 -8.90 1.06 -1.55
C THR A 37 -9.94 0.22 -0.82
N ASP A 38 -11.07 -0.05 -1.47
CA ASP A 38 -12.15 -0.89 -0.95
C ASP A 38 -12.65 -1.86 -2.03
N ALA A 39 -11.77 -2.77 -2.44
CA ALA A 39 -12.11 -3.82 -3.40
C ALA A 39 -12.60 -5.12 -2.74
N ILE A 40 -13.04 -5.05 -1.47
CA ILE A 40 -13.52 -6.21 -0.72
C ILE A 40 -14.83 -6.71 -1.31
N ARG A 41 -14.93 -8.04 -1.45
CA ARG A 41 -16.11 -8.75 -1.95
C ARG A 41 -16.57 -9.78 -0.92
N ASP A 42 -17.88 -9.95 -0.83
CA ASP A 42 -18.57 -10.89 0.08
C ASP A 42 -19.16 -12.12 -0.65
N ASP A 43 -19.07 -12.15 -1.98
CA ASP A 43 -19.60 -13.21 -2.83
C ASP A 43 -18.55 -14.31 -3.20
N LEU A 44 -17.37 -14.27 -2.58
CA LEU A 44 -16.28 -15.22 -2.80
C LEU A 44 -16.25 -16.30 -1.70
N PRO A 45 -15.64 -17.48 -1.94
CA PRO A 45 -15.48 -18.53 -0.92
C PRO A 45 -14.51 -18.13 0.20
N TYR A 46 -13.77 -17.04 0.04
CA TYR A 46 -12.88 -16.48 1.03
C TYR A 46 -13.22 -15.00 1.31
N GLY A 47 -12.74 -14.50 2.41
CA GLY A 47 -13.01 -13.13 2.86
C GLY A 47 -11.82 -12.54 3.58
N VAL A 48 -11.99 -11.35 4.14
CA VAL A 48 -10.99 -10.67 4.96
C VAL A 48 -11.60 -10.19 6.27
N GLU A 49 -10.81 -10.25 7.33
CA GLU A 49 -11.04 -9.61 8.61
C GLU A 49 -9.89 -8.65 8.89
N TRP A 50 -10.14 -7.57 9.62
CA TRP A 50 -9.11 -6.60 9.94
C TRP A 50 -8.41 -6.95 11.25
N GLN A 51 -7.08 -6.88 11.23
CA GLN A 51 -6.22 -7.05 12.40
C GLN A 51 -5.55 -5.73 12.73
N GLU A 52 -5.44 -5.44 14.01
CA GLU A 52 -4.82 -4.22 14.52
C GLU A 52 -3.64 -4.56 15.43
N CYS A 53 -2.54 -3.80 15.27
CA CYS A 53 -1.42 -3.80 16.20
C CYS A 53 -1.13 -2.36 16.61
N ASP A 54 -1.46 -2.00 17.86
CA ASP A 54 -1.24 -0.67 18.41
C ASP A 54 -0.26 -0.73 19.59
N LEU A 55 0.94 -0.18 19.38
CA LEU A 55 1.97 0.00 20.39
C LEU A 55 2.14 1.47 20.81
N SER A 56 1.24 2.36 20.37
CA SER A 56 1.31 3.81 20.61
C SER A 56 1.25 4.18 22.09
N ARG A 57 0.70 3.31 22.94
CA ARG A 57 0.44 3.59 24.35
C ARG A 57 1.63 3.35 25.29
N LYS A 58 2.75 2.82 24.78
CA LYS A 58 3.87 2.37 25.62
C LYS A 58 5.00 3.37 25.78
N GLN A 59 5.20 4.25 24.81
CA GLN A 59 6.28 5.24 24.81
C GLN A 59 5.83 6.52 24.10
N GLU A 60 6.07 7.69 24.70
CA GLU A 60 5.68 8.99 24.13
C GLU A 60 6.49 9.31 22.85
N ASP A 61 7.76 8.89 22.79
CA ASP A 61 8.68 9.20 21.69
C ASP A 61 8.75 8.13 20.61
N ALA A 62 8.16 6.95 20.83
CA ALA A 62 8.15 5.85 19.88
C ALA A 62 6.79 5.18 19.83
N SER A 63 6.19 5.13 18.65
CA SER A 63 4.92 4.43 18.43
C SER A 63 4.90 3.66 17.14
N PHE A 64 4.19 2.55 17.15
CA PHE A 64 3.91 1.75 15.97
C PHE A 64 2.42 1.42 15.93
N TYR A 65 1.81 1.68 14.78
CA TYR A 65 0.43 1.30 14.50
C TYR A 65 0.36 0.55 13.17
N ALA A 66 -0.35 -0.57 13.15
CA ALA A 66 -0.66 -1.28 11.91
C ALA A 66 -2.11 -1.74 11.90
N LEU A 67 -2.77 -1.55 10.75
CA LEU A 67 -4.07 -2.11 10.43
C LEU A 67 -3.92 -2.89 9.11
N TYR A 68 -4.26 -4.19 9.11
CA TYR A 68 -4.02 -5.05 7.95
C TYR A 68 -5.07 -6.15 7.82
N PRO A 69 -5.31 -6.66 6.59
CA PRO A 69 -6.28 -7.72 6.38
C PRO A 69 -5.71 -9.09 6.79
N LYS A 70 -6.58 -9.93 7.32
CA LYS A 70 -6.36 -11.36 7.55
C LYS A 70 -7.37 -12.14 6.73
N LEU A 71 -6.90 -13.11 5.97
CA LEU A 71 -7.73 -13.94 5.10
C LEU A 71 -8.54 -14.96 5.92
N THR A 72 -9.80 -15.11 5.56
CA THR A 72 -10.76 -16.05 6.14
C THR A 72 -11.38 -16.92 5.05
N GLY A 73 -12.17 -17.92 5.45
CA GLY A 73 -12.87 -18.80 4.49
C GLY A 73 -11.95 -19.76 3.74
N GLU A 74 -12.33 -20.10 2.51
CA GLU A 74 -11.68 -21.15 1.71
C GLU A 74 -10.74 -20.54 0.68
N ILE A 75 -9.48 -20.38 1.05
CA ILE A 75 -8.38 -20.04 0.14
C ILE A 75 -7.20 -20.98 0.41
N ARG A 76 -6.57 -21.42 -0.66
CA ARG A 76 -5.42 -22.35 -0.58
C ARG A 76 -4.25 -21.70 0.15
N ASN A 77 -3.57 -22.46 1.01
CA ASN A 77 -2.43 -21.99 1.82
C ASN A 77 -2.74 -20.77 2.72
N ARG A 78 -3.99 -20.60 3.13
CA ARG A 78 -4.46 -19.43 3.90
C ARG A 78 -3.55 -19.05 5.04
N ASP A 79 -3.14 -19.99 5.88
CA ASP A 79 -2.36 -19.71 7.07
C ASP A 79 -0.96 -19.16 6.71
N TYR A 80 -0.34 -19.73 5.68
CA TYR A 80 0.93 -19.23 5.12
C TYR A 80 0.78 -17.82 4.53
N LEU A 81 -0.30 -17.56 3.79
CA LEU A 81 -0.58 -16.25 3.23
C LEU A 81 -0.81 -15.21 4.34
N ASN A 82 -1.53 -15.58 5.39
CA ASN A 82 -1.74 -14.73 6.56
C ASN A 82 -0.42 -14.40 7.28
N GLU A 83 0.48 -15.36 7.43
CA GLU A 83 1.81 -15.15 7.99
C GLU A 83 2.61 -14.12 7.16
N ILE A 84 2.56 -14.19 5.83
CA ILE A 84 3.25 -13.24 4.96
C ILE A 84 2.63 -11.84 5.06
N ILE A 85 1.30 -11.73 5.05
CA ILE A 85 0.58 -10.46 5.20
C ILE A 85 0.94 -9.81 6.54
N GLU A 86 0.85 -10.57 7.63
CA GLU A 86 1.20 -10.09 8.97
C GLU A 86 2.67 -9.66 9.05
N LYS A 87 3.59 -10.48 8.54
CA LYS A 87 5.02 -10.16 8.51
C LYS A 87 5.29 -8.86 7.76
N GLN A 88 4.61 -8.62 6.65
CA GLN A 88 4.75 -7.36 5.89
C GLN A 88 4.17 -6.18 6.66
N ALA A 89 2.99 -6.32 7.25
CA ALA A 89 2.36 -5.27 8.04
C ALA A 89 3.19 -4.88 9.28
N LEU A 90 3.80 -5.86 9.92
CA LEU A 90 4.58 -5.69 11.15
C LEU A 90 6.09 -5.55 10.91
N LEU A 91 6.53 -5.39 9.66
CA LEU A 91 7.94 -5.36 9.27
C LEU A 91 8.76 -4.36 10.12
N TYR A 92 8.20 -3.20 10.40
CA TYR A 92 8.87 -2.11 11.10
C TYR A 92 8.48 -1.98 12.59
N LYS A 93 7.77 -2.97 13.13
CA LYS A 93 7.28 -2.96 14.51
C LYS A 93 8.36 -2.67 15.57
N ASN A 94 9.55 -3.23 15.38
CA ASN A 94 10.64 -3.08 16.33
C ASN A 94 11.61 -1.93 15.99
N TYR A 95 11.44 -1.29 14.82
CA TYR A 95 12.36 -0.25 14.36
C TYR A 95 12.23 1.05 15.15
N CYS A 96 11.02 1.44 15.54
CA CYS A 96 10.79 2.68 16.28
C CYS A 96 11.64 2.73 17.57
N GLN A 97 11.58 1.68 18.38
CA GLN A 97 12.36 1.59 19.60
C GLN A 97 13.85 1.62 19.31
N MET A 98 14.30 0.89 18.31
CA MET A 98 15.71 0.87 17.90
C MET A 98 16.20 2.26 17.45
N TYR A 99 15.40 3.00 16.67
CA TYR A 99 15.78 4.33 16.21
C TYR A 99 15.91 5.33 17.36
N VAL A 100 15.00 5.33 18.32
CA VAL A 100 15.06 6.21 19.48
C VAL A 100 16.24 5.84 20.40
N GLU A 101 16.40 4.56 20.74
CA GLU A 101 17.40 4.11 21.71
C GLU A 101 18.84 4.08 21.16
N GLN A 102 19.01 3.75 19.86
CA GLN A 102 20.34 3.48 19.30
C GLN A 102 20.80 4.52 18.29
N ALA A 103 19.90 5.10 17.53
CA ALA A 103 20.24 6.06 16.47
C ALA A 103 20.13 7.53 16.93
N GLY A 104 19.66 7.79 18.17
CA GLY A 104 19.58 9.12 18.74
C GLY A 104 18.53 10.03 18.10
N PHE A 105 17.46 9.45 17.54
CA PHE A 105 16.31 10.21 17.13
C PHE A 105 15.48 10.62 18.33
N ASP A 106 14.99 11.87 18.34
CA ASP A 106 14.13 12.38 19.42
C ASP A 106 12.76 11.71 19.41
N SER A 107 12.26 11.35 18.21
CA SER A 107 11.00 10.64 18.08
C SER A 107 10.96 9.76 16.82
N CYS A 108 10.21 8.65 16.91
CA CYS A 108 9.92 7.75 15.78
C CYS A 108 8.49 7.23 15.88
N HIS A 109 7.69 7.58 14.90
CA HIS A 109 6.33 7.05 14.78
C HIS A 109 6.16 6.38 13.42
N ILE A 110 5.66 5.15 13.39
CA ILE A 110 5.41 4.41 12.16
C ILE A 110 3.96 3.99 12.11
N GLN A 111 3.33 4.25 10.98
CA GLN A 111 1.98 3.78 10.66
C GLN A 111 2.03 2.89 9.43
N CYS A 112 1.28 1.79 9.44
CA CYS A 112 1.14 0.87 8.33
C CYS A 112 -0.35 0.57 8.12
N PHE A 113 -0.90 1.00 6.99
CA PHE A 113 -2.29 0.71 6.61
C PHE A 113 -2.31 -0.25 5.42
N GLY A 114 -2.89 -1.42 5.63
CA GLY A 114 -3.17 -2.37 4.56
C GLY A 114 -4.48 -2.03 3.85
N TYR A 115 -4.49 -2.13 2.53
CA TYR A 115 -5.67 -1.95 1.68
C TYR A 115 -5.83 -3.15 0.79
N VAL A 116 -7.05 -3.64 0.63
CA VAL A 116 -7.38 -4.65 -0.38
C VAL A 116 -7.72 -3.92 -1.67
N THR A 117 -6.78 -3.90 -2.60
CA THR A 117 -6.92 -3.16 -3.87
C THR A 117 -7.50 -4.00 -5.00
N ASN A 118 -7.51 -5.32 -4.86
CA ASN A 118 -8.22 -6.26 -5.72
C ASN A 118 -8.59 -7.51 -4.93
N MET A 119 -9.78 -8.03 -5.18
CA MET A 119 -10.25 -9.28 -4.58
C MET A 119 -11.22 -9.98 -5.56
N ASP A 120 -10.76 -11.05 -6.20
CA ASP A 120 -11.55 -11.84 -7.12
C ASP A 120 -11.19 -13.34 -7.03
N SER A 121 -11.69 -14.16 -7.97
CA SER A 121 -11.42 -15.60 -8.00
C SER A 121 -10.01 -15.96 -8.47
N GLU A 122 -9.29 -15.03 -9.09
CA GLU A 122 -7.96 -15.27 -9.66
C GLU A 122 -6.87 -14.59 -8.83
N HIS A 123 -7.10 -13.32 -8.42
CA HIS A 123 -6.10 -12.49 -7.79
C HIS A 123 -6.63 -11.79 -6.53
N LEU A 124 -5.78 -11.75 -5.51
CA LEU A 124 -5.94 -10.88 -4.36
C LEU A 124 -4.71 -9.98 -4.24
N SER A 125 -4.92 -8.67 -4.13
CA SER A 125 -3.84 -7.70 -3.90
C SER A 125 -4.07 -6.94 -2.62
N VAL A 126 -3.01 -6.90 -1.78
CA VAL A 126 -2.95 -6.10 -0.56
C VAL A 126 -1.81 -5.11 -0.70
N VAL A 127 -2.13 -3.82 -0.60
CA VAL A 127 -1.15 -2.73 -0.61
C VAL A 127 -1.00 -2.20 0.80
N PHE A 128 0.23 -1.96 1.23
CA PHE A 128 0.56 -1.37 2.53
C PHE A 128 1.10 0.04 2.31
N ASP A 129 0.36 1.03 2.80
CA ASP A 129 0.81 2.42 2.91
C ASP A 129 1.54 2.58 4.24
N GLN A 130 2.84 2.83 4.17
CA GLN A 130 3.71 2.96 5.32
C GLN A 130 4.15 4.41 5.46
N LYS A 131 3.94 4.99 6.62
CA LYS A 131 4.31 6.37 6.94
C LYS A 131 5.28 6.36 8.12
N PHE A 132 6.48 6.85 7.86
CA PHE A 132 7.53 7.00 8.85
C PHE A 132 7.63 8.48 9.24
N TYR A 133 7.54 8.77 10.51
CA TYR A 133 7.72 10.09 11.07
C TYR A 133 8.95 10.04 11.98
N LEU A 134 10.06 10.61 11.52
CA LEU A 134 11.34 10.69 12.24
C LEU A 134 11.67 12.16 12.48
N ASN A 135 11.73 12.60 13.73
CA ASN A 135 12.04 14.00 14.10
C ASN A 135 11.23 15.01 13.26
N ASN A 136 9.91 14.80 13.12
CA ASN A 136 8.99 15.62 12.31
C ASN A 136 9.21 15.56 10.78
N GLN A 137 10.05 14.67 10.28
CA GLN A 137 10.13 14.38 8.84
C GLN A 137 9.24 13.18 8.51
N SER A 138 8.44 13.31 7.47
CA SER A 138 7.59 12.22 6.97
C SER A 138 8.22 11.59 5.74
N MET A 139 8.35 10.27 5.76
CA MET A 139 8.79 9.47 4.62
C MET A 139 7.71 8.44 4.29
N PRO A 140 7.01 8.60 3.16
CA PRO A 140 6.05 7.60 2.71
C PRO A 140 6.74 6.40 2.09
N GLY A 141 6.14 5.23 2.21
CA GLY A 141 6.55 4.01 1.54
C GLY A 141 5.35 3.17 1.16
N LEU A 142 5.42 2.52 0.01
CA LEU A 142 4.41 1.56 -0.43
C LEU A 142 5.05 0.20 -0.61
N SER A 143 4.31 -0.83 -0.23
CA SER A 143 4.62 -2.21 -0.60
C SER A 143 3.34 -2.95 -0.96
N ALA A 144 3.46 -4.04 -1.70
CA ALA A 144 2.31 -4.82 -2.13
C ALA A 144 2.57 -6.32 -2.04
N ILE A 145 1.54 -7.07 -1.69
CA ILE A 145 1.48 -8.51 -1.78
C ILE A 145 0.38 -8.86 -2.79
N ASN A 146 0.77 -9.61 -3.82
CA ASN A 146 -0.16 -10.10 -4.83
C ASN A 146 -0.20 -11.62 -4.75
N ILE A 147 -1.40 -12.17 -4.71
CA ILE A 147 -1.67 -13.58 -4.47
C ILE A 147 -2.43 -14.13 -5.68
N ASP A 148 -1.95 -15.24 -6.20
CA ASP A 148 -2.71 -16.12 -7.06
C ASP A 148 -3.64 -16.95 -6.16
N VAL A 149 -4.93 -16.74 -6.28
CA VAL A 149 -5.96 -17.34 -5.40
C VAL A 149 -6.10 -18.85 -5.65
N GLU A 150 -5.98 -19.30 -6.91
CA GLU A 150 -6.13 -20.70 -7.29
C GLU A 150 -4.99 -21.55 -6.69
N THR A 151 -3.77 -21.07 -6.80
CA THR A 151 -2.58 -21.78 -6.31
C THR A 151 -2.25 -21.49 -4.85
N GLY A 152 -2.76 -20.39 -4.29
CA GLY A 152 -2.39 -19.90 -2.95
C GLY A 152 -0.92 -19.52 -2.87
N THR A 153 -0.37 -18.86 -3.89
CA THR A 153 1.04 -18.47 -3.96
C THR A 153 1.20 -16.98 -4.19
N ILE A 154 2.35 -16.45 -3.76
CA ILE A 154 2.69 -15.05 -3.99
C ILE A 154 3.18 -14.87 -5.43
N LEU A 155 2.57 -13.92 -6.14
CA LEU A 155 2.99 -13.51 -7.47
C LEU A 155 4.22 -12.60 -7.38
N LYS A 156 5.29 -13.00 -8.06
CA LYS A 156 6.51 -12.22 -8.13
C LYS A 156 6.51 -11.32 -9.37
N LYS A 157 6.94 -10.08 -9.21
CA LYS A 157 6.98 -9.08 -10.29
C LYS A 157 7.81 -9.52 -11.50
N GLU A 158 8.88 -10.28 -11.29
CA GLU A 158 9.74 -10.80 -12.36
C GLU A 158 9.02 -11.82 -13.26
N GLN A 159 7.96 -12.42 -12.76
CA GLN A 159 7.11 -13.35 -13.51
C GLN A 159 5.99 -12.60 -14.25
N GLN A 160 5.63 -11.40 -13.82
CA GLN A 160 4.55 -10.61 -14.37
C GLN A 160 5.01 -9.64 -15.47
N PHE A 161 6.25 -9.16 -15.40
CA PHE A 161 6.74 -8.11 -16.28
C PHE A 161 8.04 -8.47 -16.99
N ASN A 162 8.09 -8.09 -18.26
CA ASN A 162 9.36 -7.93 -18.98
C ASN A 162 9.80 -6.47 -18.81
N TYR A 163 10.82 -6.22 -17.99
CA TYR A 163 11.38 -4.89 -17.71
C TYR A 163 12.21 -4.37 -18.88
N SER A 164 11.52 -4.09 -19.98
CA SER A 164 12.11 -3.55 -21.21
C SER A 164 12.06 -2.03 -21.23
N THR A 165 12.86 -1.42 -22.12
CA THR A 165 12.78 0.01 -22.47
C THR A 165 11.35 0.42 -22.83
N ARG A 166 10.63 -0.42 -23.58
CA ARG A 166 9.22 -0.18 -23.95
C ARG A 166 8.30 -0.07 -22.73
N LEU A 167 8.51 -0.88 -21.67
CA LEU A 167 7.74 -0.76 -20.43
C LEU A 167 8.00 0.58 -19.75
N ALA A 168 9.25 0.99 -19.62
CA ALA A 168 9.62 2.27 -19.02
C ALA A 168 9.07 3.49 -19.80
N GLU A 169 9.06 3.45 -21.12
CA GLU A 169 8.46 4.49 -21.96
C GLU A 169 6.93 4.54 -21.79
N ARG A 170 6.27 3.38 -21.69
CA ARG A 170 4.83 3.32 -21.41
C ARG A 170 4.51 3.84 -20.03
N PHE A 171 5.30 3.49 -19.02
CA PHE A 171 5.18 4.00 -17.65
C PHE A 171 5.25 5.53 -17.63
N ARG A 172 6.28 6.13 -18.25
CA ARG A 172 6.41 7.60 -18.37
C ARG A 172 5.16 8.24 -18.94
N LYS A 173 4.67 7.73 -20.07
CA LYS A 173 3.47 8.25 -20.73
C LYS A 173 2.23 8.13 -19.85
N GLN A 174 2.14 7.04 -19.09
CA GLN A 174 1.00 6.80 -18.21
C GLN A 174 1.02 7.72 -16.99
N CYS A 175 2.19 7.97 -16.39
CA CYS A 175 2.36 8.94 -15.32
C CYS A 175 1.87 10.33 -15.73
N GLN A 176 2.22 10.80 -16.92
CA GLN A 176 1.74 12.06 -17.43
C GLN A 176 0.22 12.07 -17.65
N LYS A 177 -0.31 10.98 -18.22
CA LYS A 177 -1.74 10.88 -18.56
C LYS A 177 -2.64 10.78 -17.33
N GLN A 178 -2.24 9.96 -16.33
CA GLN A 178 -3.07 9.70 -15.14
C GLN A 178 -2.87 10.73 -14.04
N ASN A 179 -1.63 11.13 -13.79
CA ASN A 179 -1.27 11.92 -12.62
C ASN A 179 -0.81 13.35 -12.97
N GLY A 180 -0.78 13.70 -14.26
CA GLY A 180 -0.21 14.96 -14.72
C GLY A 180 1.31 15.08 -14.45
N LEU A 181 1.96 13.99 -14.06
CA LEU A 181 3.38 13.98 -13.70
C LEU A 181 4.25 13.81 -14.95
N GLU A 182 4.96 14.86 -15.32
CA GLU A 182 5.91 14.84 -16.40
C GLU A 182 7.28 14.31 -15.93
N LEU A 183 7.63 13.12 -16.39
CA LEU A 183 8.95 12.53 -16.18
C LEU A 183 9.83 12.81 -17.40
N SER A 184 10.52 13.96 -17.40
CA SER A 184 11.38 14.35 -18.53
C SER A 184 12.53 13.36 -18.72
N GLU A 185 12.98 13.14 -19.99
CA GLU A 185 14.08 12.21 -20.27
C GLU A 185 15.42 12.67 -19.66
N ASN A 186 15.60 13.98 -19.45
CA ASN A 186 16.81 14.53 -18.85
C ASN A 186 16.93 14.25 -17.36
N GLU A 187 15.80 14.32 -16.64
CA GLU A 187 15.75 14.09 -15.18
C GLU A 187 15.53 12.61 -14.87
N TRP A 188 14.71 11.95 -15.69
CA TRP A 188 14.32 10.55 -15.56
C TRP A 188 14.64 9.75 -16.82
N PRO A 189 15.92 9.45 -17.09
CA PRO A 189 16.29 8.65 -18.25
C PRO A 189 15.52 7.33 -18.30
N THR A 190 15.12 6.92 -19.49
CA THR A 190 14.34 5.67 -19.68
C THR A 190 15.01 4.45 -19.04
N GLU A 191 16.35 4.38 -19.10
CA GLU A 191 17.12 3.29 -18.47
C GLU A 191 17.06 3.37 -16.93
N MET A 192 17.03 4.57 -16.35
CA MET A 192 16.84 4.77 -14.92
C MET A 192 15.46 4.28 -14.49
N LEU A 193 14.38 4.69 -15.18
CA LEU A 193 13.03 4.22 -14.92
C LEU A 193 12.94 2.69 -14.99
N ARG A 194 13.55 2.09 -16.02
CA ARG A 194 13.63 0.64 -16.18
C ARG A 194 14.25 -0.03 -14.96
N LYS A 195 15.38 0.51 -14.48
CA LYS A 195 16.07 0.00 -13.29
C LYS A 195 15.26 0.17 -12.02
N LEU A 196 14.61 1.32 -11.81
CA LEU A 196 13.76 1.57 -10.64
C LEU A 196 12.56 0.62 -10.60
N LEU A 197 11.86 0.43 -11.71
CA LEU A 197 10.74 -0.49 -11.81
C LEU A 197 11.15 -1.96 -11.54
N SER A 198 12.36 -2.36 -11.96
CA SER A 198 12.87 -3.72 -11.76
C SER A 198 13.54 -3.93 -10.41
N SER A 199 13.89 -2.86 -9.67
CA SER A 199 14.56 -2.94 -8.37
C SER A 199 13.63 -3.46 -7.27
N ASP A 200 14.17 -3.75 -6.09
CA ASP A 200 13.39 -4.15 -4.93
C ASP A 200 12.37 -3.09 -4.48
N GLY A 201 12.63 -1.81 -4.79
CA GLY A 201 11.67 -0.71 -4.59
C GLY A 201 10.55 -0.62 -5.62
N GLY A 202 10.62 -1.42 -6.70
CA GLY A 202 9.55 -1.53 -7.69
C GLY A 202 8.36 -2.30 -7.13
N ILE A 203 7.17 -1.76 -7.30
CA ILE A 203 5.91 -2.32 -6.81
C ILE A 203 4.93 -2.55 -7.95
N PHE A 204 4.06 -3.50 -7.78
CA PHE A 204 2.89 -3.68 -8.62
C PHE A 204 1.73 -4.23 -7.79
N PHE A 205 0.51 -3.95 -8.21
CA PHE A 205 -0.69 -4.51 -7.60
C PHE A 205 -1.86 -4.47 -8.57
N TYR A 206 -2.78 -5.40 -8.39
CA TYR A 206 -4.03 -5.43 -9.16
C TYR A 206 -5.04 -4.47 -8.56
N THR A 207 -5.89 -3.94 -9.43
CA THR A 207 -7.05 -3.11 -9.10
C THR A 207 -8.25 -3.59 -9.93
N PRO A 208 -9.49 -3.21 -9.60
CA PRO A 208 -10.66 -3.57 -10.39
C PRO A 208 -10.63 -3.09 -11.85
N VAL A 209 -9.78 -2.12 -12.16
CA VAL A 209 -9.68 -1.53 -13.52
C VAL A 209 -8.38 -1.90 -14.23
N GLY A 210 -7.48 -2.64 -13.59
CA GLY A 210 -6.25 -3.09 -14.22
C GLY A 210 -5.09 -3.29 -13.25
N LEU A 211 -3.89 -3.22 -13.79
CA LEU A 211 -2.65 -3.45 -13.10
C LEU A 211 -1.88 -2.14 -12.94
N GLU A 212 -1.63 -1.76 -11.69
CA GLU A 212 -0.80 -0.61 -11.35
C GLU A 212 0.66 -1.03 -11.14
N ILE A 213 1.57 -0.20 -11.60
CA ILE A 213 3.02 -0.37 -11.37
C ILE A 213 3.63 0.95 -10.92
N GLY A 214 4.64 0.85 -10.07
CA GLY A 214 5.33 2.03 -9.56
C GLY A 214 6.64 1.68 -8.89
N PHE A 215 7.22 2.63 -8.19
CA PHE A 215 8.39 2.44 -7.35
C PHE A 215 8.43 3.48 -6.23
N ASN A 216 9.02 3.12 -5.09
CA ASN A 216 9.36 4.07 -4.05
C ASN A 216 10.63 4.83 -4.48
N TYR A 217 10.56 6.14 -4.42
CA TYR A 217 11.70 7.01 -4.69
C TYR A 217 11.88 7.99 -3.55
N ASN A 218 12.96 7.79 -2.84
CA ASN A 218 13.43 8.73 -1.81
C ASN A 218 14.55 9.53 -2.47
N GLY A 219 14.21 10.72 -3.01
CA GLY A 219 15.13 11.66 -3.63
C GLY A 219 16.06 12.34 -2.66
#